data_ca204d6805ea629167365157bb209db5
#
_entry.id   ca204d6805ea629167365157bb209db5
#
_cell.length_a   1.000
_cell.length_b   1.000
_cell.length_c   1.000
_cell.angle_alpha   90.00
_cell.angle_beta   90.00
_cell.angle_gamma   90.00
#
_symmetry.space_group_name_H-M   'P 1'
#
loop_
_entity.id
_entity.type
_entity.pdbx_description
1 polymer ?
#
loop_
_entity_poly.entity_id
_entity_poly.type
_entity_poly.pdbx_seq_one_letter_code
_entity_poly.pdbx_strand_id
1 'polypeptide(L)'
;VTGVISLLILALSPYASSTQDTALQNAIDSSERNEAYAARDTSRNPYQTLKFFKLEPSMDVLELAAGGGWYTEILSPYLRDSGSLTVTHYDAMAGNYYQRSRNAFDQKVASNPLFKDVSVITMGSTIEPQSKDLVLTFRNLHNWLARDTMKATMLEAYNALKPGGFFGVVEHRASEGS
;
A
#
# COMPACT_ATOMS: atom_id res chain seq x y z
N VAL A 1 -51.49 40.18 21.79
CA VAL A 1 -50.49 39.14 22.17
C VAL A 1 -50.33 38.23 20.96
N THR A 2 -49.26 38.47 20.15
CA THR A 2 -48.91 37.70 18.96
C THR A 2 -47.81 36.73 19.33
N GLY A 3 -48.13 35.43 19.42
CA GLY A 3 -47.17 34.38 19.67
C GLY A 3 -46.43 33.98 18.38
N VAL A 4 -45.11 34.09 18.40
CA VAL A 4 -44.24 33.59 17.35
C VAL A 4 -43.90 32.12 17.64
N ILE A 5 -44.37 31.21 16.79
CA ILE A 5 -43.98 29.79 16.84
C ILE A 5 -42.67 29.64 16.07
N SER A 6 -41.55 29.45 16.79
CA SER A 6 -40.28 29.08 16.18
C SER A 6 -40.28 27.60 15.78
N LEU A 7 -40.28 27.33 14.49
CA LEU A 7 -40.14 26.01 13.93
C LEU A 7 -38.67 25.59 13.92
N LEU A 8 -38.28 24.68 14.81
CA LEU A 8 -36.95 24.12 14.86
C LEU A 8 -36.80 23.04 13.76
N ILE A 9 -36.16 23.37 12.65
CA ILE A 9 -35.86 22.39 11.60
C ILE A 9 -34.58 21.64 12.04
N LEU A 10 -34.76 20.39 12.52
CA LEU A 10 -33.64 19.47 12.68
C LEU A 10 -33.17 19.05 11.27
N ALA A 11 -32.03 19.57 10.86
CA ALA A 11 -31.32 19.06 9.68
C ALA A 11 -30.78 17.66 9.99
N LEU A 12 -31.46 16.64 9.50
CA LEU A 12 -30.91 15.30 9.42
C LEU A 12 -29.71 15.36 8.44
N SER A 13 -28.49 15.33 8.98
CA SER A 13 -27.32 15.11 8.15
C SER A 13 -27.46 13.76 7.45
N PRO A 14 -27.41 13.71 6.11
CA PRO A 14 -27.40 12.42 5.44
C PRO A 14 -26.14 11.68 5.90
N TYR A 15 -26.29 10.52 6.49
CA TYR A 15 -25.22 9.54 6.60
C TYR A 15 -24.65 9.37 5.19
N ALA A 16 -23.44 9.87 4.97
CA ALA A 16 -22.74 9.64 3.72
C ALA A 16 -22.54 8.12 3.63
N SER A 17 -23.39 7.49 2.81
CA SER A 17 -23.18 6.11 2.38
C SER A 17 -21.81 6.12 1.73
N SER A 18 -20.84 5.41 2.32
CA SER A 18 -19.51 5.28 1.72
C SER A 18 -19.73 4.55 0.40
N THR A 19 -19.77 5.30 -0.69
CA THR A 19 -19.79 4.70 -2.03
C THR A 19 -18.55 3.83 -2.14
N GLN A 20 -18.77 2.56 -2.51
CA GLN A 20 -17.68 1.63 -2.75
C GLN A 20 -16.71 2.26 -3.76
N ASP A 21 -15.42 2.23 -3.46
CA ASP A 21 -14.38 2.70 -4.37
C ASP A 21 -14.25 1.71 -5.54
N THR A 22 -14.99 2.02 -6.60
CA THR A 22 -15.10 1.15 -7.78
C THR A 22 -13.76 0.99 -8.49
N ALA A 23 -12.91 2.02 -8.48
CA ALA A 23 -11.59 1.95 -9.09
C ALA A 23 -10.68 0.98 -8.34
N LEU A 24 -10.69 1.02 -7.02
CA LEU A 24 -9.95 0.06 -6.18
C LEU A 24 -10.48 -1.36 -6.38
N GLN A 25 -11.81 -1.53 -6.40
CA GLN A 25 -12.39 -2.85 -6.64
C GLN A 25 -12.01 -3.41 -8.02
N ASN A 26 -12.04 -2.57 -9.07
CA ASN A 26 -11.62 -2.97 -10.42
C ASN A 26 -10.13 -3.36 -10.47
N ALA A 27 -9.27 -2.67 -9.73
CA ALA A 27 -7.85 -3.04 -9.63
C ALA A 27 -7.66 -4.40 -8.93
N ILE A 28 -8.48 -4.70 -7.92
CA ILE A 28 -8.46 -5.99 -7.21
C ILE A 28 -9.00 -7.11 -8.11
N ASP A 29 -10.07 -6.88 -8.84
CA ASP A 29 -10.76 -7.88 -9.67
C ASP A 29 -10.14 -8.02 -11.08
N SER A 30 -9.03 -7.32 -11.36
CA SER A 30 -8.37 -7.36 -12.67
C SER A 30 -7.97 -8.79 -13.06
N SER A 31 -8.40 -9.22 -14.24
CA SER A 31 -8.02 -10.51 -14.83
C SER A 31 -6.54 -10.60 -15.23
N GLU A 32 -5.83 -9.47 -15.26
CA GLU A 32 -4.39 -9.42 -15.54
C GLU A 32 -3.53 -9.76 -14.32
N ARG A 33 -4.13 -9.83 -13.12
CA ARG A 33 -3.45 -10.25 -11.90
C ARG A 33 -3.09 -11.73 -11.96
N ASN A 34 -2.00 -12.07 -11.31
CA ASN A 34 -1.61 -13.48 -11.16
C ASN A 34 -2.71 -14.26 -10.43
N GLU A 35 -3.21 -15.33 -11.05
CA GLU A 35 -4.32 -16.15 -10.54
C GLU A 35 -4.04 -16.68 -9.12
N ALA A 36 -2.82 -17.17 -8.86
CA ALA A 36 -2.43 -17.65 -7.53
C ALA A 36 -2.36 -16.53 -6.49
N TYR A 37 -2.23 -15.27 -6.93
CA TYR A 37 -2.30 -14.11 -6.06
C TYR A 37 -3.75 -13.73 -5.79
N ALA A 38 -4.58 -13.64 -6.81
CA ALA A 38 -6.01 -13.33 -6.68
C ALA A 38 -6.74 -14.37 -5.81
N ALA A 39 -6.40 -15.65 -5.89
CA ALA A 39 -6.95 -16.71 -5.05
C ALA A 39 -6.73 -16.47 -3.53
N ARG A 40 -5.82 -15.58 -3.15
CA ARG A 40 -5.53 -15.24 -1.74
C ARG A 40 -6.30 -14.01 -1.24
N ASP A 41 -7.09 -13.36 -2.09
CA ASP A 41 -7.80 -12.13 -1.74
C ASP A 41 -8.79 -12.35 -0.60
N THR A 42 -9.49 -13.49 -0.59
CA THR A 42 -10.42 -13.86 0.50
C THR A 42 -9.76 -13.94 1.87
N SER A 43 -8.47 -14.30 1.93
CA SER A 43 -7.71 -14.38 3.18
C SER A 43 -6.95 -13.10 3.52
N ARG A 44 -6.72 -12.23 2.53
CA ARG A 44 -5.95 -10.99 2.70
C ARG A 44 -6.79 -9.73 2.77
N ASN A 45 -8.06 -9.82 2.33
CA ASN A 45 -9.03 -8.73 2.35
C ASN A 45 -8.45 -7.41 1.81
N PRO A 46 -7.92 -7.37 0.55
CA PRO A 46 -7.18 -6.21 0.05
C PRO A 46 -7.98 -4.92 0.05
N TYR A 47 -9.27 -4.97 -0.31
CA TYR A 47 -10.14 -3.80 -0.31
C TYR A 47 -10.22 -3.15 1.08
N GLN A 48 -10.58 -3.94 2.09
CA GLN A 48 -10.73 -3.47 3.47
C GLN A 48 -9.40 -2.98 4.03
N THR A 49 -8.31 -3.70 3.73
CA THR A 49 -6.96 -3.34 4.16
C THR A 49 -6.52 -1.99 3.59
N LEU A 50 -6.66 -1.78 2.29
CA LEU A 50 -6.23 -0.55 1.62
C LEU A 50 -7.12 0.64 1.98
N LYS A 51 -8.44 0.43 2.13
CA LYS A 51 -9.35 1.49 2.64
C LYS A 51 -9.09 1.82 4.11
N PHE A 52 -8.72 0.86 4.95
CA PHE A 52 -8.28 1.12 6.33
C PHE A 52 -7.06 2.03 6.37
N PHE A 53 -6.12 1.87 5.46
CA PHE A 53 -4.96 2.75 5.31
C PHE A 53 -5.27 4.06 4.58
N LYS A 54 -6.54 4.32 4.28
CA LYS A 54 -7.00 5.54 3.61
C LYS A 54 -6.34 5.76 2.24
N LEU A 55 -6.04 4.69 1.52
CA LEU A 55 -5.50 4.78 0.17
C LEU A 55 -6.45 5.54 -0.74
N GLU A 56 -5.93 6.52 -1.47
CA GLU A 56 -6.65 7.31 -2.47
C GLU A 56 -5.85 7.31 -3.80
N PRO A 57 -6.51 7.42 -4.96
CA PRO A 57 -5.86 7.25 -6.26
C PRO A 57 -4.83 8.34 -6.62
N SER A 58 -4.89 9.49 -5.95
CA SER A 58 -3.98 10.62 -6.17
C SER A 58 -2.73 10.61 -5.28
N MET A 59 -2.56 9.60 -4.44
CA MET A 59 -1.45 9.55 -3.49
C MET A 59 -0.13 9.15 -4.13
N ASP A 60 0.95 9.72 -3.62
CA ASP A 60 2.30 9.22 -3.81
C ASP A 60 2.58 8.12 -2.78
N VAL A 61 2.62 6.87 -3.25
CA VAL A 61 2.72 5.69 -2.38
C VAL A 61 4.11 5.04 -2.47
N LEU A 62 4.62 4.62 -1.33
CA LEU A 62 5.82 3.79 -1.21
C LEU A 62 5.44 2.42 -0.64
N GLU A 63 5.69 1.36 -1.38
CA GLU A 63 5.60 -0.02 -0.88
C GLU A 63 6.99 -0.52 -0.49
N LEU A 64 7.23 -0.72 0.81
CA LEU A 64 8.49 -1.23 1.32
C LEU A 64 8.55 -2.75 1.22
N ALA A 65 9.62 -3.25 0.62
CA ALA A 65 9.90 -4.67 0.46
C ALA A 65 8.75 -5.43 -0.23
N ALA A 66 8.42 -5.02 -1.45
CA ALA A 66 7.27 -5.53 -2.22
C ALA A 66 7.25 -7.06 -2.43
N GLY A 67 8.39 -7.75 -2.25
CA GLY A 67 8.51 -9.20 -2.40
C GLY A 67 8.14 -9.66 -3.82
N GLY A 68 7.16 -10.54 -3.96
CA GLY A 68 6.68 -10.98 -5.27
C GLY A 68 5.72 -10.00 -5.96
N GLY A 69 5.37 -8.86 -5.32
CA GLY A 69 4.52 -7.82 -5.89
C GLY A 69 3.02 -8.11 -5.77
N TRP A 70 2.58 -8.79 -4.74
CA TRP A 70 1.16 -9.14 -4.56
C TRP A 70 0.28 -7.88 -4.42
N TYR A 71 0.66 -6.94 -3.56
CA TYR A 71 -0.03 -5.66 -3.43
C TYR A 71 0.31 -4.72 -4.57
N THR A 72 1.53 -4.78 -5.11
CA THR A 72 1.95 -3.99 -6.27
C THR A 72 1.02 -4.19 -7.47
N GLU A 73 0.51 -5.44 -7.71
CA GLU A 73 -0.48 -5.74 -8.77
C GLU A 73 -1.82 -5.00 -8.60
N ILE A 74 -2.14 -4.57 -7.40
CA ILE A 74 -3.35 -3.78 -7.08
C ILE A 74 -3.03 -2.28 -7.06
N LEU A 75 -1.96 -1.91 -6.37
CA LEU A 75 -1.57 -0.51 -6.16
C LEU A 75 -1.23 0.19 -7.47
N SER A 76 -0.48 -0.48 -8.34
CA SER A 76 -0.01 0.10 -9.58
C SER A 76 -1.16 0.56 -10.51
N PRO A 77 -2.12 -0.29 -10.90
CA PRO A 77 -3.23 0.16 -11.74
C PRO A 77 -4.13 1.18 -11.04
N TYR A 78 -4.28 1.11 -9.71
CA TYR A 78 -5.12 2.04 -8.96
C TYR A 78 -4.54 3.46 -8.90
N LEU A 79 -3.21 3.60 -8.81
CA LEU A 79 -2.52 4.89 -8.66
C LEU A 79 -2.12 5.52 -10.01
N ARG A 80 -2.10 4.74 -11.09
CA ARG A 80 -1.49 5.07 -12.39
C ARG A 80 -1.88 6.42 -12.96
N ASP A 81 -3.16 6.79 -12.86
CA ASP A 81 -3.69 7.94 -13.60
C ASP A 81 -3.54 9.27 -12.84
N SER A 82 -3.34 9.24 -11.53
CA SER A 82 -3.36 10.47 -10.73
C SER A 82 -2.39 10.50 -9.55
N GLY A 83 -1.82 9.36 -9.18
CA GLY A 83 -0.82 9.21 -8.13
C GLY A 83 0.48 8.64 -8.66
N SER A 84 1.29 8.10 -7.75
CA SER A 84 2.52 7.39 -8.10
C SER A 84 2.79 6.21 -7.18
N LEU A 85 3.46 5.17 -7.70
CA LEU A 85 3.92 4.03 -6.92
C LEU A 85 5.43 3.87 -7.03
N THR A 86 6.09 3.97 -5.90
CA THR A 86 7.48 3.55 -5.73
C THR A 86 7.51 2.27 -4.90
N VAL A 87 8.29 1.27 -5.31
CA VAL A 87 8.48 0.05 -4.52
C VAL A 87 9.96 -0.12 -4.18
N THR A 88 10.25 -0.55 -2.96
CA THR A 88 11.60 -1.01 -2.64
C THR A 88 11.69 -2.52 -2.78
N HIS A 89 12.82 -2.98 -3.29
CA HIS A 89 13.11 -4.40 -3.42
C HIS A 89 14.55 -4.69 -2.99
N TYR A 90 14.87 -5.96 -2.79
CA TYR A 90 16.18 -6.40 -2.33
C TYR A 90 17.31 -5.90 -3.23
N ASP A 91 18.48 -5.68 -2.60
CA ASP A 91 19.74 -5.54 -3.32
C ASP A 91 20.12 -6.91 -3.93
N ALA A 92 20.19 -6.97 -5.26
CA ALA A 92 20.61 -8.17 -5.98
C ALA A 92 22.03 -8.64 -5.61
N MET A 93 22.86 -7.75 -5.12
CA MET A 93 24.24 -8.06 -4.72
C MET A 93 24.35 -8.64 -3.31
N ALA A 94 23.27 -8.63 -2.52
CA ALA A 94 23.25 -9.15 -1.15
C ALA A 94 23.31 -10.69 -1.04
N GLY A 95 23.29 -11.41 -2.16
CA GLY A 95 23.42 -12.86 -2.24
C GLY A 95 22.46 -13.54 -3.21
N ASN A 96 22.69 -14.81 -3.49
CA ASN A 96 22.00 -15.57 -4.54
C ASN A 96 20.46 -15.59 -4.40
N TYR A 97 19.94 -15.64 -3.17
CA TYR A 97 18.50 -15.58 -2.95
C TYR A 97 17.94 -14.23 -3.37
N TYR A 98 18.57 -13.14 -2.92
CA TYR A 98 18.16 -11.77 -3.21
C TYR A 98 18.26 -11.44 -4.67
N GLN A 99 19.33 -11.90 -5.32
CA GLN A 99 19.53 -11.76 -6.78
C GLN A 99 18.39 -12.44 -7.55
N ARG A 100 18.06 -13.70 -7.23
CA ARG A 100 16.96 -14.40 -7.90
C ARG A 100 15.62 -13.71 -7.68
N SER A 101 15.36 -13.28 -6.44
CA SER A 101 14.11 -12.59 -6.08
C SER A 101 13.99 -11.25 -6.82
N ARG A 102 15.05 -10.46 -6.86
CA ARG A 102 15.09 -9.19 -7.56
C ARG A 102 14.93 -9.38 -9.07
N ASN A 103 15.65 -10.28 -9.67
CA ASN A 103 15.55 -10.55 -11.11
C ASN A 103 14.15 -11.02 -11.51
N ALA A 104 13.51 -11.87 -10.70
CA ALA A 104 12.13 -12.30 -10.95
C ALA A 104 11.13 -11.13 -10.85
N PHE A 105 11.33 -10.22 -9.91
CA PHE A 105 10.51 -9.02 -9.78
C PHE A 105 10.73 -8.05 -10.96
N ASP A 106 11.98 -7.77 -11.31
CA ASP A 106 12.33 -6.89 -12.45
C ASP A 106 11.77 -7.44 -13.78
N GLN A 107 11.84 -8.77 -13.98
CA GLN A 107 11.23 -9.41 -15.14
C GLN A 107 9.71 -9.23 -15.15
N LYS A 108 9.05 -9.38 -14.01
CA LYS A 108 7.60 -9.14 -13.87
C LYS A 108 7.26 -7.69 -14.22
N VAL A 109 8.01 -6.72 -13.68
CA VAL A 109 7.81 -5.28 -13.98
C VAL A 109 7.98 -5.00 -15.48
N ALA A 110 8.95 -5.62 -16.12
CA ALA A 110 9.21 -5.41 -17.54
C ALA A 110 8.17 -6.06 -18.48
N SER A 111 7.51 -7.14 -18.05
CA SER A 111 6.64 -7.95 -18.91
C SER A 111 5.15 -7.84 -18.63
N ASN A 112 4.74 -7.39 -17.42
CA ASN A 112 3.34 -7.33 -17.05
C ASN A 112 2.82 -5.89 -17.10
N PRO A 113 1.80 -5.59 -17.92
CA PRO A 113 1.21 -4.25 -18.04
C PRO A 113 0.68 -3.65 -16.74
N LEU A 114 0.34 -4.48 -15.74
CA LEU A 114 -0.06 -4.00 -14.41
C LEU A 114 1.04 -3.18 -13.73
N PHE A 115 2.31 -3.45 -14.02
CA PHE A 115 3.46 -2.75 -13.41
C PHE A 115 3.94 -1.54 -14.20
N LYS A 116 3.21 -1.15 -15.25
CA LYS A 116 3.53 0.06 -15.98
C LYS A 116 3.60 1.26 -15.02
N ASP A 117 4.62 2.07 -15.17
CA ASP A 117 4.87 3.29 -14.37
C ASP A 117 5.26 3.03 -12.88
N VAL A 118 5.54 1.78 -12.48
CA VAL A 118 6.10 1.47 -11.17
C VAL A 118 7.58 1.85 -11.11
N SER A 119 7.94 2.70 -10.16
CA SER A 119 9.33 3.01 -9.86
C SER A 119 9.92 1.96 -8.91
N VAL A 120 10.96 1.24 -9.33
CA VAL A 120 11.60 0.20 -8.50
C VAL A 120 12.96 0.69 -8.04
N ILE A 121 13.15 0.79 -6.72
CA ILE A 121 14.41 1.15 -6.10
C ILE A 121 14.93 0.05 -5.17
N THR A 122 16.21 0.04 -4.89
CA THR A 122 16.81 -0.90 -3.95
C THR A 122 16.50 -0.47 -2.50
N MET A 123 16.20 -1.43 -1.61
CA MET A 123 16.07 -1.16 -0.18
C MET A 123 17.32 -0.47 0.36
N GLY A 124 17.14 0.59 1.16
CA GLY A 124 18.23 1.42 1.65
C GLY A 124 18.72 2.50 0.69
N SER A 125 18.14 2.60 -0.52
CA SER A 125 18.35 3.76 -1.37
C SER A 125 17.74 5.02 -0.78
N THR A 126 18.33 6.18 -1.07
CA THR A 126 17.77 7.45 -0.64
C THR A 126 16.40 7.68 -1.27
N ILE A 127 15.40 7.91 -0.42
CA ILE A 127 14.07 8.33 -0.81
C ILE A 127 13.95 9.81 -0.51
N GLU A 128 13.38 10.57 -1.44
CA GLU A 128 13.14 12.00 -1.24
C GLU A 128 12.34 12.22 0.03
N PRO A 129 12.84 13.04 0.99
CA PRO A 129 12.14 13.32 2.23
C PRO A 129 10.77 13.97 1.98
N GLN A 130 9.79 13.63 2.80
CA GLN A 130 8.44 14.22 2.77
C GLN A 130 7.80 14.19 1.37
N SER A 131 8.06 13.11 0.61
CA SER A 131 7.55 12.94 -0.76
C SER A 131 6.37 11.99 -0.87
N LYS A 132 6.04 11.25 0.22
CA LYS A 132 5.03 10.19 0.18
C LYS A 132 3.84 10.52 1.08
N ASP A 133 2.65 10.30 0.55
CA ASP A 133 1.40 10.42 1.31
C ASP A 133 1.13 9.18 2.16
N LEU A 134 1.55 8.02 1.63
CA LEU A 134 1.34 6.72 2.25
C LEU A 134 2.58 5.83 2.05
N VAL A 135 3.06 5.25 3.14
CA VAL A 135 4.07 4.18 3.11
C VAL A 135 3.39 2.89 3.57
N LEU A 136 3.59 1.82 2.82
CA LEU A 136 2.97 0.51 3.07
C LEU A 136 4.02 -0.58 3.20
N THR A 137 3.76 -1.54 4.09
CA THR A 137 4.53 -2.79 4.14
C THR A 137 3.66 -3.96 4.59
N PHE A 138 3.94 -5.13 4.03
CA PHE A 138 3.11 -6.30 4.23
C PHE A 138 3.97 -7.52 4.61
N ARG A 139 3.91 -7.93 5.89
CA ARG A 139 4.54 -9.14 6.42
C ARG A 139 6.07 -9.12 6.35
N ASN A 140 6.67 -7.99 6.70
CA ASN A 140 8.13 -7.79 6.65
C ASN A 140 8.77 -7.49 8.00
N LEU A 141 8.00 -7.03 9.01
CA LEU A 141 8.55 -6.56 10.28
C LEU A 141 9.36 -7.62 11.01
N HIS A 142 8.85 -8.86 11.04
CA HIS A 142 9.55 -10.00 11.65
C HIS A 142 10.91 -10.26 11.00
N ASN A 143 11.03 -10.07 9.67
CA ASN A 143 12.29 -10.21 8.95
C ASN A 143 13.27 -9.08 9.29
N TRP A 144 12.77 -7.84 9.41
CA TRP A 144 13.59 -6.69 9.78
C TRP A 144 14.06 -6.77 11.22
N LEU A 145 13.20 -7.27 12.12
CA LEU A 145 13.57 -7.53 13.51
C LEU A 145 14.68 -8.59 13.61
N ALA A 146 14.52 -9.71 12.91
CA ALA A 146 15.50 -10.79 12.92
C ALA A 146 16.86 -10.40 12.33
N ARG A 147 16.91 -9.34 11.52
CA ARG A 147 18.15 -8.83 10.87
C ARG A 147 18.70 -7.54 11.49
N ASP A 148 18.09 -7.07 12.56
CA ASP A 148 18.43 -5.79 13.21
C ASP A 148 18.35 -4.56 12.28
N THR A 149 17.44 -4.62 11.30
CA THR A 149 17.20 -3.52 10.35
C THR A 149 15.93 -2.73 10.62
N MET A 150 15.12 -3.14 11.59
CA MET A 150 13.82 -2.55 11.91
C MET A 150 13.91 -1.03 12.12
N LYS A 151 14.82 -0.59 12.99
CA LYS A 151 14.98 0.83 13.31
C LYS A 151 15.32 1.68 12.08
N ALA A 152 16.24 1.21 11.26
CA ALA A 152 16.66 1.92 10.04
C ALA A 152 15.49 2.03 9.04
N THR A 153 14.74 0.94 8.82
CA THR A 153 13.60 0.92 7.90
C THR A 153 12.44 1.78 8.41
N MET A 154 12.18 1.79 9.73
CA MET A 154 11.15 2.68 10.31
C MET A 154 11.53 4.15 10.15
N LEU A 155 12.79 4.49 10.31
CA LEU A 155 13.28 5.85 10.09
C LEU A 155 13.19 6.26 8.62
N GLU A 156 13.50 5.35 7.70
CA GLU A 156 13.33 5.55 6.25
C GLU A 156 11.86 5.85 5.92
N ALA A 157 10.93 5.03 6.42
CA ALA A 157 9.49 5.25 6.25
C ALA A 157 9.04 6.61 6.80
N TYR A 158 9.48 6.94 8.01
CA TYR A 158 9.14 8.21 8.66
C TYR A 158 9.65 9.42 7.85
N ASN A 159 10.89 9.39 7.40
CA ASN A 159 11.49 10.49 6.64
C ASN A 159 10.84 10.66 5.26
N ALA A 160 10.39 9.57 4.63
CA ALA A 160 9.71 9.62 3.33
C ALA A 160 8.31 10.23 3.42
N LEU A 161 7.63 10.11 4.57
CA LEU A 161 6.26 10.60 4.74
C LEU A 161 6.17 12.11 4.80
N LYS A 162 5.22 12.66 4.04
CA LYS A 162 4.76 14.05 4.18
C LYS A 162 4.18 14.27 5.58
N PRO A 163 4.19 15.52 6.11
CA PRO A 163 3.44 15.85 7.32
C PRO A 163 1.96 15.43 7.18
N GLY A 164 1.48 14.61 8.12
CA GLY A 164 0.11 14.05 8.07
C GLY A 164 -0.05 12.79 7.23
N GLY A 165 1.01 12.30 6.59
CA GLY A 165 1.02 11.02 5.88
C GLY A 165 0.90 9.81 6.82
N PHE A 166 0.60 8.63 6.26
CA PHE A 166 0.34 7.42 7.03
C PHE A 166 1.37 6.33 6.73
N PHE A 167 1.73 5.57 7.76
CA PHE A 167 2.47 4.32 7.60
C PHE A 167 1.54 3.12 7.88
N GLY A 168 1.18 2.39 6.83
CA GLY A 168 0.34 1.19 6.88
C GLY A 168 1.17 -0.07 7.01
N VAL A 169 0.89 -0.86 8.06
CA VAL A 169 1.60 -2.11 8.36
C VAL A 169 0.61 -3.25 8.49
N VAL A 170 0.82 -4.31 7.71
CA VAL A 170 0.16 -5.60 7.92
C VAL A 170 1.21 -6.61 8.36
N GLU A 171 0.98 -7.26 9.49
CA GLU A 171 1.90 -8.27 10.00
C GLU A 171 1.16 -9.51 10.54
N HIS A 172 1.89 -10.56 10.79
CA HIS A 172 1.38 -11.75 11.43
C HIS A 172 0.94 -11.46 12.86
N ARG A 173 -0.21 -12.02 13.21
CA ARG A 173 -0.64 -11.99 14.60
C ARG A 173 0.13 -13.07 15.38
N ALA A 174 0.76 -12.68 16.48
CA ALA A 174 1.37 -13.60 17.39
C ALA A 174 0.29 -14.42 18.14
N SER A 175 0.65 -15.58 18.65
CA SER A 175 -0.22 -16.33 19.54
C SER A 175 -0.43 -15.54 20.83
N GLU A 176 -1.59 -15.70 21.46
CA GLU A 176 -1.88 -15.07 22.75
C GLU A 176 -0.88 -15.55 23.78
N GLY A 177 -0.17 -14.62 24.45
CA GLY A 177 0.84 -14.93 25.47
C GLY A 177 2.25 -15.27 24.95
N SER A 178 2.55 -15.06 23.63
CA SER A 178 3.90 -15.25 23.07
C SER A 178 4.73 -13.98 23.14
#